data_a9ea6827c3f7541f8ec002f735d49db8
#
_entry.id   a9ea6827c3f7541f8ec002f735d49db8
#
_cell.length_a   1.000
_cell.length_b   1.000
_cell.length_c   1.000
_cell.angle_alpha   90.00
_cell.angle_beta   90.00
_cell.angle_gamma   90.00
#
_symmetry.space_group_name_H-M   'P 1'
#
loop_
_entity.id
_entity.type
_entity.pdbx_description
1 polymer ?
#
loop_
_entity_poly.entity_id
_entity_poly.type
_entity_poly.pdbx_seq_one_letter_code
_entity_poly.pdbx_strand_id
1 'polypeptide(L)'
;HGIGRRQRQMCIRDRVLGHESTGVVTEVGSAVTHVAPGDMVMVTWVPRNIESETQPPAAAQLQVSDGVAVSQNVFTWADHTIADQQYVVKVDPNIDTDVTAIIGCAVMTGAGAVINTAKVQKGESVAIFGVGGVGLSAVVGAKMVGAHPIIAVDLDDEKLAFAKQFGATHGVNAANEDPVAAIHALTVREVEFNFSQQPVSGADYTCDCIGIRQTMEQIV
;
A
#
# COMPACT_ATOMS: atom_id res chain seq x y z
N HIS A 1 -4.37 4.40 24.22
CA HIS A 1 -5.74 4.61 23.74
C HIS A 1 -6.25 6.06 23.78
N GLY A 2 -5.60 7.00 24.52
CA GLY A 2 -6.05 8.40 24.64
C GLY A 2 -5.64 9.34 23.50
N ILE A 3 -4.47 9.11 22.92
CA ILE A 3 -3.91 9.98 21.85
C ILE A 3 -4.69 9.83 20.54
N GLY A 4 -5.06 8.62 20.17
CA GLY A 4 -5.78 8.37 18.91
C GLY A 4 -7.18 8.99 18.83
N ARG A 5 -7.90 9.12 19.94
CA ARG A 5 -9.22 9.79 19.97
C ARG A 5 -9.12 11.31 19.85
N ARG A 6 -8.13 11.94 20.48
CA ARG A 6 -7.92 13.39 20.36
C ARG A 6 -7.42 13.79 18.97
N GLN A 7 -6.52 13.00 18.39
CA GLN A 7 -6.08 13.20 17.01
C GLN A 7 -7.22 13.03 16.00
N ARG A 8 -8.08 12.01 16.17
CA ARG A 8 -9.26 11.82 15.30
C ARG A 8 -10.25 13.01 15.42
N GLN A 9 -10.49 13.54 16.62
CA GLN A 9 -11.38 14.69 16.78
C GLN A 9 -10.79 15.99 16.20
N MET A 10 -9.48 16.19 16.27
CA MET A 10 -8.83 17.33 15.62
C MET A 10 -8.87 17.21 14.09
N CYS A 11 -8.67 16.01 13.54
CA CYS A 11 -8.71 15.80 12.09
C CYS A 11 -10.11 15.98 11.46
N ILE A 12 -11.19 15.79 12.22
CA ILE A 12 -12.57 15.86 11.71
C ILE A 12 -13.08 17.31 11.60
N ARG A 13 -12.47 18.27 12.30
CA ARG A 13 -13.00 19.65 12.35
C ARG A 13 -12.30 20.64 11.44
N ASP A 14 -11.04 20.39 11.10
CA ASP A 14 -10.19 21.33 10.37
C ASP A 14 -9.52 20.73 9.13
N ARG A 15 -9.83 19.48 8.79
CA ARG A 15 -9.20 18.76 7.66
C ARG A 15 -10.19 17.96 6.85
N VAL A 16 -9.94 17.93 5.55
CA VAL A 16 -10.60 17.05 4.59
C VAL A 16 -9.68 15.88 4.29
N LEU A 17 -10.23 14.68 4.32
CA LEU A 17 -9.48 13.42 4.28
C LEU A 17 -9.73 12.66 2.97
N GLY A 18 -9.01 11.56 2.81
CA GLY A 18 -9.04 10.68 1.65
C GLY A 18 -7.90 11.00 0.68
N HIS A 19 -7.31 9.95 0.12
CA HIS A 19 -6.19 10.09 -0.82
C HIS A 19 -6.19 9.00 -1.90
N GLU A 20 -7.29 8.29 -2.02
CA GLU A 20 -7.52 7.26 -3.04
C GLU A 20 -8.87 7.53 -3.68
N SER A 21 -8.90 7.70 -4.99
CA SER A 21 -10.16 7.79 -5.75
C SER A 21 -9.94 7.69 -7.24
N THR A 22 -11.02 7.41 -7.95
CA THR A 22 -11.19 7.67 -9.36
C THR A 22 -12.29 8.71 -9.53
N GLY A 23 -12.27 9.40 -10.65
CA GLY A 23 -13.27 10.40 -10.96
C GLY A 23 -13.18 10.89 -12.40
N VAL A 24 -14.07 11.78 -12.75
CA VAL A 24 -14.09 12.44 -14.06
C VAL A 24 -13.70 13.90 -13.87
N VAL A 25 -12.76 14.36 -14.69
CA VAL A 25 -12.35 15.77 -14.69
C VAL A 25 -13.52 16.63 -15.14
N THR A 26 -13.89 17.62 -14.34
CA THR A 26 -14.93 18.61 -14.69
C THR A 26 -14.32 19.89 -15.24
N GLU A 27 -13.22 20.35 -14.62
CA GLU A 27 -12.53 21.58 -14.98
C GLU A 27 -11.03 21.43 -14.81
N VAL A 28 -10.25 22.20 -15.54
CA VAL A 28 -8.79 22.25 -15.42
C VAL A 28 -8.27 23.68 -15.38
N GLY A 29 -7.21 23.92 -14.64
CA GLY A 29 -6.48 25.19 -14.68
C GLY A 29 -5.79 25.39 -16.03
N SER A 30 -5.54 26.66 -16.41
CA SER A 30 -4.96 27.03 -17.71
C SER A 30 -3.57 26.44 -18.00
N ALA A 31 -2.83 26.02 -16.98
CA ALA A 31 -1.51 25.40 -17.11
C ALA A 31 -1.55 23.86 -17.19
N VAL A 32 -2.72 23.24 -17.06
CA VAL A 32 -2.88 21.78 -17.11
C VAL A 32 -2.98 21.32 -18.56
N THR A 33 -2.11 20.40 -18.95
CA THR A 33 -2.02 19.95 -20.37
C THR A 33 -2.21 18.45 -20.54
N HIS A 34 -2.14 17.65 -19.46
CA HIS A 34 -2.13 16.19 -19.57
C HIS A 34 -3.51 15.53 -19.33
N VAL A 35 -4.48 16.30 -18.85
CA VAL A 35 -5.87 15.91 -18.71
C VAL A 35 -6.79 17.03 -19.16
N ALA A 36 -8.02 16.69 -19.56
CA ALA A 36 -9.06 17.60 -20.02
C ALA A 36 -10.41 17.25 -19.38
N PRO A 37 -11.38 18.16 -19.37
CA PRO A 37 -12.75 17.84 -18.95
C PRO A 37 -13.29 16.63 -19.71
N GLY A 38 -13.91 15.70 -18.96
CA GLY A 38 -14.40 14.41 -19.47
C GLY A 38 -13.42 13.25 -19.35
N ASP A 39 -12.15 13.50 -19.06
CA ASP A 39 -11.18 12.44 -18.85
C ASP A 39 -11.44 11.68 -17.54
N MET A 40 -11.33 10.35 -17.59
CA MET A 40 -11.28 9.50 -16.40
C MET A 40 -9.89 9.58 -15.78
N VAL A 41 -9.85 9.80 -14.49
CA VAL A 41 -8.59 9.98 -13.75
C VAL A 41 -8.59 9.21 -12.45
N MET A 42 -7.39 8.86 -12.02
CA MET A 42 -7.10 8.41 -10.66
C MET A 42 -6.41 9.55 -9.91
N VAL A 43 -6.82 9.76 -8.67
CA VAL A 43 -6.16 10.68 -7.74
C VAL A 43 -5.25 9.88 -6.82
N THR A 44 -4.01 10.32 -6.69
CA THR A 44 -2.99 9.72 -5.82
C THR A 44 -2.37 10.80 -4.93
N TRP A 45 -1.75 10.42 -3.82
CA TRP A 45 -1.02 11.34 -2.96
C TRP A 45 0.48 11.44 -3.32
N VAL A 46 0.93 10.61 -4.26
CA VAL A 46 2.31 10.63 -4.76
C VAL A 46 2.38 11.47 -6.03
N PRO A 47 3.26 12.47 -6.11
CA PRO A 47 3.38 13.30 -7.29
C PRO A 47 3.89 12.48 -8.49
N ARG A 48 3.37 12.75 -9.68
CA ARG A 48 3.80 12.10 -10.93
C ARG A 48 5.26 12.35 -11.27
N ASN A 49 5.76 13.51 -10.90
CA ASN A 49 7.18 13.86 -11.06
C ASN A 49 7.84 13.92 -9.69
N ILE A 50 8.45 12.80 -9.28
CA ILE A 50 9.14 12.66 -7.99
C ILE A 50 10.46 13.43 -7.97
N GLU A 51 11.06 13.69 -9.15
CA GLU A 51 12.35 14.37 -9.28
C GLU A 51 12.20 15.91 -9.27
N SER A 52 10.96 16.42 -9.21
CA SER A 52 10.74 17.86 -9.12
C SER A 52 11.23 18.37 -7.75
N GLU A 53 12.16 19.33 -7.76
CA GLU A 53 12.63 20.02 -6.56
C GLU A 53 11.52 20.86 -5.88
N THR A 54 10.45 21.17 -6.61
CA THR A 54 9.30 21.90 -6.10
C THR A 54 8.24 20.92 -5.61
N GLN A 55 8.03 20.86 -4.30
CA GLN A 55 6.85 20.16 -3.78
C GLN A 55 5.59 20.88 -4.27
N PRO A 56 4.62 20.14 -4.79
CA PRO A 56 3.31 20.71 -5.10
C PRO A 56 2.74 21.37 -3.85
N PRO A 57 2.10 22.53 -3.96
CA PRO A 57 1.47 23.17 -2.81
C PRO A 57 0.45 22.24 -2.17
N ALA A 58 0.26 22.38 -0.86
CA ALA A 58 -0.84 21.71 -0.18
C ALA A 58 -2.15 22.02 -0.90
N ALA A 59 -2.97 20.99 -1.10
CA ALA A 59 -4.25 21.18 -1.75
C ALA A 59 -5.15 22.13 -0.93
N ALA A 60 -6.15 22.63 -1.59
CA ALA A 60 -7.06 23.71 -1.24
C ALA A 60 -7.37 23.91 0.25
N GLN A 61 -7.44 25.17 0.63
CA GLN A 61 -8.22 25.59 1.77
C GLN A 61 -9.69 25.65 1.37
N LEU A 62 -10.52 24.92 2.09
CA LEU A 62 -11.95 24.87 1.84
C LEU A 62 -12.70 25.64 2.91
N GLN A 63 -13.57 26.56 2.49
CA GLN A 63 -14.49 27.21 3.41
C GLN A 63 -15.58 26.21 3.80
N VAL A 64 -15.67 25.92 5.08
CA VAL A 64 -16.70 25.05 5.68
C VAL A 64 -17.56 25.85 6.67
N SER A 65 -18.68 25.28 7.09
CA SER A 65 -19.62 25.99 8.00
C SER A 65 -18.99 26.57 9.26
N ASP A 66 -17.98 25.88 9.80
CA ASP A 66 -17.34 26.21 11.08
C ASP A 66 -15.94 26.84 10.92
N GLY A 67 -15.56 27.27 9.71
CA GLY A 67 -14.26 27.89 9.44
C GLY A 67 -13.60 27.41 8.17
N VAL A 68 -12.29 27.20 8.20
CA VAL A 68 -11.49 26.73 7.06
C VAL A 68 -10.97 25.33 7.35
N ALA A 69 -11.27 24.40 6.47
CA ALA A 69 -10.67 23.08 6.45
C ALA A 69 -9.48 23.03 5.47
N VAL A 70 -8.43 22.32 5.86
CA VAL A 70 -7.19 22.19 5.08
C VAL A 70 -6.98 20.74 4.68
N SER A 71 -6.63 20.51 3.44
CA SER A 71 -6.12 19.22 2.97
C SER A 71 -4.59 19.24 2.97
N GLN A 72 -3.96 18.08 3.17
CA GLN A 72 -2.49 18.02 3.14
C GLN A 72 -1.94 18.01 1.70
N ASN A 73 -2.55 17.28 0.79
CA ASN A 73 -2.17 17.21 -0.62
C ASN A 73 -3.41 17.05 -1.50
N VAL A 74 -4.21 16.05 -1.16
CA VAL A 74 -5.47 15.71 -1.83
C VAL A 74 -6.52 15.38 -0.79
N PHE A 75 -7.78 15.46 -1.17
CA PHE A 75 -8.90 14.98 -0.38
C PHE A 75 -9.91 14.30 -1.30
N THR A 76 -10.31 13.11 -0.96
CA THR A 76 -11.16 12.29 -1.83
C THR A 76 -12.41 11.73 -1.14
N TRP A 77 -12.60 12.01 0.15
CA TRP A 77 -13.86 11.73 0.83
C TRP A 77 -14.85 12.88 0.60
N ALA A 78 -15.14 13.14 -0.65
CA ALA A 78 -16.02 14.20 -1.12
C ALA A 78 -16.56 13.85 -2.51
N ASP A 79 -17.73 14.37 -2.87
CA ASP A 79 -18.30 14.21 -4.21
C ASP A 79 -17.49 14.94 -5.29
N HIS A 80 -16.79 16.00 -4.88
CA HIS A 80 -15.89 16.78 -5.73
C HIS A 80 -14.59 17.04 -4.97
N THR A 81 -13.48 17.03 -5.69
CA THR A 81 -12.15 17.37 -5.16
C THR A 81 -11.43 18.33 -6.07
N ILE A 82 -10.55 19.14 -5.49
CA ILE A 82 -9.56 19.94 -6.21
C ILE A 82 -8.19 19.35 -5.88
N ALA A 83 -7.48 18.95 -6.90
CA ALA A 83 -6.14 18.37 -6.75
C ALA A 83 -5.14 19.12 -7.63
N ASP A 84 -3.91 19.28 -7.15
CA ASP A 84 -2.82 19.71 -8.02
C ASP A 84 -2.60 18.67 -9.12
N GLN A 85 -2.28 19.14 -10.32
CA GLN A 85 -2.08 18.27 -11.49
C GLN A 85 -1.04 17.17 -11.29
N GLN A 86 -0.11 17.33 -10.35
CA GLN A 86 0.90 16.32 -10.00
C GLN A 86 0.30 15.06 -9.38
N TYR A 87 -0.87 15.18 -8.75
CA TYR A 87 -1.55 14.07 -8.07
C TYR A 87 -2.66 13.44 -8.92
N VAL A 88 -2.77 13.82 -10.19
CA VAL A 88 -3.82 13.35 -11.09
C VAL A 88 -3.21 12.55 -12.24
N VAL A 89 -3.66 11.32 -12.42
CA VAL A 89 -3.21 10.41 -13.47
C VAL A 89 -4.39 10.03 -14.35
N LYS A 90 -4.27 10.23 -15.67
CA LYS A 90 -5.28 9.78 -16.63
C LYS A 90 -5.28 8.25 -16.69
N VAL A 91 -6.45 7.65 -16.64
CA VAL A 91 -6.65 6.20 -16.74
C VAL A 91 -7.55 5.87 -17.91
N ASP A 92 -7.53 4.61 -18.36
CA ASP A 92 -8.43 4.13 -19.41
C ASP A 92 -9.88 4.18 -18.90
N PRO A 93 -10.80 4.84 -19.60
CA PRO A 93 -12.20 4.94 -19.18
C PRO A 93 -12.94 3.60 -19.18
N ASN A 94 -12.39 2.55 -19.78
CA ASN A 94 -12.97 1.21 -19.80
C ASN A 94 -12.55 0.36 -18.60
N ILE A 95 -11.65 0.84 -17.74
CA ILE A 95 -11.25 0.15 -16.52
C ILE A 95 -12.30 0.39 -15.44
N ASP A 96 -12.62 -0.67 -14.69
CA ASP A 96 -13.55 -0.60 -13.56
C ASP A 96 -13.02 0.39 -12.50
N THR A 97 -13.83 1.39 -12.18
CA THR A 97 -13.47 2.46 -11.26
C THR A 97 -13.33 1.98 -9.82
N ASP A 98 -14.06 0.94 -9.43
CA ASP A 98 -13.99 0.36 -8.09
C ASP A 98 -12.61 -0.28 -7.85
N VAL A 99 -12.02 -0.85 -8.91
CA VAL A 99 -10.67 -1.44 -8.84
C VAL A 99 -9.58 -0.38 -8.90
N THR A 100 -9.73 0.63 -9.77
CA THR A 100 -8.68 1.64 -9.97
C THR A 100 -8.54 2.61 -8.82
N ALA A 101 -9.58 2.81 -8.02
CA ALA A 101 -9.56 3.75 -6.90
C ALA A 101 -8.43 3.48 -5.89
N ILE A 102 -8.12 2.21 -5.62
CA ILE A 102 -7.10 1.82 -4.63
C ILE A 102 -5.67 1.74 -5.19
N ILE A 103 -5.51 1.88 -6.51
CA ILE A 103 -4.19 1.75 -7.16
C ILE A 103 -3.26 2.86 -6.71
N GLY A 104 -3.78 4.07 -6.51
CA GLY A 104 -3.01 5.26 -6.18
C GLY A 104 -2.32 5.27 -4.82
N CYS A 105 -2.62 4.31 -3.94
CA CYS A 105 -1.96 4.17 -2.64
C CYS A 105 -1.72 2.69 -2.28
N ALA A 106 -2.76 1.93 -1.94
CA ALA A 106 -2.59 0.59 -1.37
C ALA A 106 -1.87 -0.37 -2.32
N VAL A 107 -2.28 -0.41 -3.60
CA VAL A 107 -1.65 -1.31 -4.58
C VAL A 107 -0.23 -0.87 -4.89
N MET A 108 -0.02 0.41 -5.15
CA MET A 108 1.31 0.96 -5.43
C MET A 108 2.27 0.73 -4.25
N THR A 109 1.80 0.93 -3.01
CA THR A 109 2.62 0.74 -1.81
C THR A 109 3.02 -0.73 -1.64
N GLY A 110 2.07 -1.65 -1.65
CA GLY A 110 2.34 -3.06 -1.41
C GLY A 110 3.13 -3.71 -2.54
N ALA A 111 2.65 -3.62 -3.77
CA ALA A 111 3.34 -4.21 -4.92
C ALA A 111 4.67 -3.50 -5.20
N GLY A 112 4.72 -2.16 -5.07
CA GLY A 112 5.93 -1.39 -5.27
C GLY A 112 7.03 -1.68 -4.24
N ALA A 113 6.67 -1.96 -2.99
CA ALA A 113 7.64 -2.38 -1.97
C ALA A 113 8.38 -3.65 -2.40
N VAL A 114 7.68 -4.63 -2.94
CA VAL A 114 8.26 -5.90 -3.39
C VAL A 114 9.03 -5.73 -4.71
N ILE A 115 8.41 -5.11 -5.72
CA ILE A 115 8.93 -5.04 -7.08
C ILE A 115 10.07 -4.02 -7.20
N ASN A 116 9.87 -2.82 -6.66
CA ASN A 116 10.75 -1.67 -6.91
C ASN A 116 11.72 -1.41 -5.77
N THR A 117 11.29 -1.56 -4.50
CA THR A 117 12.12 -1.24 -3.33
C THR A 117 12.98 -2.43 -2.95
N ALA A 118 12.39 -3.56 -2.63
CA ALA A 118 13.09 -4.79 -2.28
C ALA A 118 13.72 -5.45 -3.51
N LYS A 119 13.14 -5.26 -4.70
CA LYS A 119 13.60 -5.86 -5.97
C LYS A 119 13.70 -7.37 -5.90
N VAL A 120 12.72 -7.98 -5.27
CA VAL A 120 12.63 -9.43 -5.08
C VAL A 120 12.77 -10.14 -6.42
N GLN A 121 13.60 -11.17 -6.46
CA GLN A 121 13.86 -11.97 -7.65
C GLN A 121 13.03 -13.25 -7.64
N LYS A 122 12.90 -13.85 -8.82
CA LYS A 122 12.23 -15.14 -8.96
C LYS A 122 12.88 -16.21 -8.08
N GLY A 123 12.06 -16.89 -7.29
CA GLY A 123 12.48 -17.98 -6.40
C GLY A 123 12.92 -17.51 -5.00
N GLU A 124 13.06 -16.20 -4.76
CA GLU A 124 13.31 -15.68 -3.42
C GLU A 124 12.04 -15.73 -2.57
N SER A 125 12.20 -15.96 -1.28
CA SER A 125 11.13 -16.09 -0.31
C SER A 125 10.71 -14.73 0.26
N VAL A 126 9.38 -14.54 0.43
CA VAL A 126 8.83 -13.32 1.00
C VAL A 126 7.82 -13.65 2.09
N ALA A 127 7.99 -13.10 3.29
CA ALA A 127 7.01 -13.16 4.36
C ALA A 127 6.34 -11.79 4.54
N ILE A 128 5.00 -11.77 4.55
CA ILE A 128 4.18 -10.56 4.57
C ILE A 128 3.30 -10.59 5.81
N PHE A 129 3.58 -9.71 6.76
CA PHE A 129 2.85 -9.55 8.01
C PHE A 129 1.70 -8.57 7.83
N GLY A 130 0.46 -9.08 8.00
CA GLY A 130 -0.78 -8.35 7.76
C GLY A 130 -1.20 -8.40 6.29
N VAL A 131 -2.26 -9.15 5.98
CA VAL A 131 -2.81 -9.28 4.64
C VAL A 131 -4.10 -8.47 4.45
N GLY A 132 -4.07 -7.20 4.88
CA GLY A 132 -5.01 -6.16 4.47
C GLY A 132 -4.72 -5.67 3.05
N GLY A 133 -5.28 -4.52 2.63
CA GLY A 133 -5.14 -4.00 1.26
C GLY A 133 -3.69 -3.87 0.79
N VAL A 134 -2.81 -3.32 1.61
CA VAL A 134 -1.38 -3.17 1.30
C VAL A 134 -0.68 -4.53 1.25
N GLY A 135 -0.93 -5.40 2.26
CA GLY A 135 -0.31 -6.72 2.31
C GLY A 135 -0.75 -7.65 1.18
N LEU A 136 -2.04 -7.64 0.82
CA LEU A 136 -2.53 -8.37 -0.36
C LEU A 136 -1.88 -7.86 -1.65
N SER A 137 -1.67 -6.56 -1.77
CA SER A 137 -0.95 -5.97 -2.90
C SER A 137 0.52 -6.40 -2.93
N ALA A 138 1.16 -6.53 -1.77
CA ALA A 138 2.51 -7.11 -1.67
C ALA A 138 2.53 -8.59 -2.09
N VAL A 139 1.52 -9.39 -1.71
CA VAL A 139 1.36 -10.79 -2.16
C VAL A 139 1.25 -10.85 -3.68
N VAL A 140 0.44 -9.98 -4.29
CA VAL A 140 0.34 -9.89 -5.76
C VAL A 140 1.67 -9.52 -6.39
N GLY A 141 2.35 -8.51 -5.85
CA GLY A 141 3.69 -8.11 -6.30
C GLY A 141 4.69 -9.25 -6.24
N ALA A 142 4.73 -10.01 -5.13
CA ALA A 142 5.58 -11.17 -4.95
C ALA A 142 5.26 -12.28 -5.98
N LYS A 143 3.98 -12.55 -6.24
CA LYS A 143 3.55 -13.48 -7.28
C LYS A 143 4.00 -13.03 -8.68
N MET A 144 3.87 -11.75 -8.99
CA MET A 144 4.24 -11.20 -10.31
C MET A 144 5.74 -11.37 -10.60
N VAL A 145 6.60 -11.21 -9.62
CA VAL A 145 8.06 -11.42 -9.77
C VAL A 145 8.47 -12.90 -9.67
N GLY A 146 7.53 -13.79 -9.32
CA GLY A 146 7.79 -15.22 -9.19
C GLY A 146 8.51 -15.60 -7.90
N ALA A 147 8.31 -14.86 -6.83
CA ALA A 147 8.81 -15.21 -5.49
C ALA A 147 8.26 -16.56 -5.01
N HIS A 148 9.06 -17.31 -4.26
CA HIS A 148 8.62 -18.56 -3.66
C HIS A 148 9.55 -18.99 -2.50
N PRO A 149 9.00 -19.38 -1.33
CA PRO A 149 7.59 -19.29 -0.95
C PRO A 149 7.10 -17.85 -0.71
N ILE A 150 5.80 -17.63 -0.86
CA ILE A 150 5.11 -16.39 -0.48
C ILE A 150 4.29 -16.71 0.77
N ILE A 151 4.70 -16.19 1.91
CA ILE A 151 4.15 -16.52 3.21
C ILE A 151 3.31 -15.34 3.71
N ALA A 152 2.00 -15.56 3.86
CA ALA A 152 1.07 -14.60 4.42
C ALA A 152 0.95 -14.83 5.94
N VAL A 153 1.10 -13.80 6.75
CA VAL A 153 0.95 -13.84 8.22
C VAL A 153 -0.17 -12.89 8.63
N ASP A 154 -1.18 -13.41 9.32
CA ASP A 154 -2.29 -12.60 9.89
C ASP A 154 -2.85 -13.34 11.13
N LEU A 155 -3.76 -12.70 11.86
CA LEU A 155 -4.48 -13.30 12.98
C LEU A 155 -5.80 -13.97 12.54
N ASP A 156 -6.22 -13.78 11.31
CA ASP A 156 -7.53 -14.13 10.77
C ASP A 156 -7.39 -15.16 9.63
N ASP A 157 -7.94 -16.35 9.86
CA ASP A 157 -7.89 -17.46 8.91
C ASP A 157 -8.63 -17.15 7.59
N GLU A 158 -9.70 -16.35 7.63
CA GLU A 158 -10.43 -15.96 6.40
C GLU A 158 -9.56 -15.08 5.51
N LYS A 159 -8.82 -14.14 6.11
CA LYS A 159 -7.85 -13.31 5.37
C LYS A 159 -6.70 -14.13 4.81
N LEU A 160 -6.20 -15.11 5.55
CA LEU A 160 -5.17 -16.02 5.07
C LEU A 160 -5.66 -16.86 3.90
N ALA A 161 -6.89 -17.38 3.98
CA ALA A 161 -7.52 -18.12 2.88
C ALA A 161 -7.73 -17.22 1.65
N PHE A 162 -8.09 -15.96 1.86
CA PHE A 162 -8.24 -14.96 0.81
C PHE A 162 -6.88 -14.63 0.17
N ALA A 163 -5.82 -14.45 0.95
CA ALA A 163 -4.48 -14.17 0.45
C ALA A 163 -3.96 -15.27 -0.50
N LYS A 164 -4.34 -16.53 -0.27
CA LYS A 164 -4.00 -17.64 -1.19
C LYS A 164 -4.58 -17.45 -2.60
N GLN A 165 -5.75 -16.86 -2.74
CA GLN A 165 -6.35 -16.57 -4.05
C GLN A 165 -5.52 -15.55 -4.84
N PHE A 166 -4.80 -14.65 -4.14
CA PHE A 166 -3.93 -13.65 -4.74
C PHE A 166 -2.51 -14.16 -5.01
N GLY A 167 -2.11 -15.27 -4.38
CA GLY A 167 -0.82 -15.89 -4.68
C GLY A 167 0.02 -16.30 -3.49
N ALA A 168 -0.45 -16.09 -2.24
CA ALA A 168 0.22 -16.63 -1.08
C ALA A 168 0.29 -18.17 -1.18
N THR A 169 1.48 -18.73 -1.02
CA THR A 169 1.71 -20.17 -1.04
C THR A 169 1.43 -20.81 0.32
N HIS A 170 1.68 -20.05 1.39
CA HIS A 170 1.49 -20.48 2.77
C HIS A 170 0.77 -19.39 3.56
N GLY A 171 -0.02 -19.79 4.54
CA GLY A 171 -0.65 -18.91 5.52
C GLY A 171 -0.22 -19.33 6.92
N VAL A 172 0.19 -18.37 7.73
CA VAL A 172 0.58 -18.54 9.13
C VAL A 172 -0.35 -17.72 10.00
N ASN A 173 -1.11 -18.37 10.87
CA ASN A 173 -1.99 -17.68 11.82
C ASN A 173 -1.22 -17.39 13.11
N ALA A 174 -0.78 -16.14 13.26
CA ALA A 174 0.00 -15.70 14.40
C ALA A 174 -0.79 -15.63 15.73
N ALA A 175 -2.11 -15.91 15.73
CA ALA A 175 -2.87 -16.15 16.95
C ALA A 175 -2.68 -17.57 17.50
N ASN A 176 -2.29 -18.54 16.64
CA ASN A 176 -2.25 -19.95 16.98
C ASN A 176 -0.81 -20.50 17.07
N GLU A 177 0.16 -19.83 16.42
CA GLU A 177 1.55 -20.29 16.38
C GLU A 177 2.53 -19.10 16.35
N ASP A 178 3.80 -19.36 16.65
CA ASP A 178 4.87 -18.38 16.52
C ASP A 178 5.20 -18.17 15.02
N PRO A 179 4.94 -16.98 14.47
CA PRO A 179 5.16 -16.73 13.04
C PRO A 179 6.64 -16.80 12.65
N VAL A 180 7.57 -16.45 13.53
CA VAL A 180 9.00 -16.49 13.25
C VAL A 180 9.45 -17.95 13.09
N ALA A 181 9.06 -18.82 14.04
CA ALA A 181 9.35 -20.25 13.97
C ALA A 181 8.72 -20.91 12.73
N ALA A 182 7.47 -20.55 12.41
CA ALA A 182 6.77 -21.05 11.22
C ALA A 182 7.47 -20.62 9.91
N ILE A 183 7.88 -19.35 9.81
CA ILE A 183 8.61 -18.84 8.63
C ILE A 183 9.93 -19.58 8.49
N HIS A 184 10.69 -19.77 9.57
CA HIS A 184 11.93 -20.54 9.53
C HIS A 184 11.69 -21.97 9.03
N ALA A 185 10.66 -22.65 9.52
CA ALA A 185 10.34 -24.00 9.08
C ALA A 185 9.97 -24.10 7.58
N LEU A 186 9.27 -23.07 7.06
CA LEU A 186 8.83 -22.99 5.66
C LEU A 186 9.94 -22.57 4.68
N THR A 187 11.05 -22.05 5.18
CA THR A 187 12.14 -21.49 4.38
C THR A 187 13.48 -22.22 4.55
N VAL A 188 13.44 -23.41 5.15
CA VAL A 188 14.66 -24.25 5.26
C VAL A 188 15.21 -24.58 3.88
N ARG A 189 16.50 -24.30 3.68
CA ARG A 189 17.20 -24.64 2.45
C ARG A 189 18.60 -25.19 2.78
N GLU A 190 19.01 -26.20 2.01
CA GLU A 190 20.39 -26.69 2.04
C GLU A 190 21.28 -25.73 1.23
N VAL A 191 22.42 -25.38 1.77
CA VAL A 191 23.41 -24.55 1.10
C VAL A 191 24.66 -25.38 0.89
N GLU A 192 25.10 -25.50 -0.36
CA GLU A 192 26.29 -26.35 -0.73
C GLU A 192 27.55 -25.99 0.05
N PHE A 193 27.69 -24.75 0.51
CA PHE A 193 28.82 -24.31 1.29
C PHE A 193 28.40 -23.37 2.43
N ASN A 194 28.48 -23.88 3.64
CA ASN A 194 28.24 -23.11 4.86
C ASN A 194 29.19 -23.64 5.97
N PHE A 195 29.87 -22.72 6.66
CA PHE A 195 30.85 -23.07 7.71
C PHE A 195 30.22 -23.83 8.89
N SER A 196 28.92 -23.66 9.14
CA SER A 196 28.22 -24.32 10.24
C SER A 196 27.73 -25.71 9.90
N GLN A 197 27.69 -26.10 8.62
CA GLN A 197 27.06 -27.34 8.11
C GLN A 197 25.57 -27.50 8.56
N GLN A 198 24.93 -26.42 8.94
CA GLN A 198 23.51 -26.38 9.33
C GLN A 198 22.66 -25.82 8.19
N PRO A 199 21.44 -26.32 8.01
CA PRO A 199 20.52 -25.70 7.06
C PRO A 199 20.34 -24.20 7.36
N VAL A 200 20.26 -23.39 6.32
CA VAL A 200 19.92 -21.97 6.45
C VAL A 200 18.39 -21.83 6.39
N SER A 201 17.83 -21.02 7.25
CA SER A 201 16.40 -20.74 7.27
C SER A 201 16.14 -19.26 7.54
N GLY A 202 14.96 -18.79 7.16
CA GLY A 202 14.53 -17.41 7.21
C GLY A 202 14.12 -16.94 5.82
N ALA A 203 13.13 -16.05 5.76
CA ALA A 203 12.73 -15.45 4.49
C ALA A 203 13.80 -14.51 3.95
N ASP A 204 13.96 -14.46 2.63
CA ASP A 204 14.90 -13.52 2.00
C ASP A 204 14.44 -12.08 2.18
N TYR A 205 13.12 -11.88 2.24
CA TYR A 205 12.51 -10.57 2.49
C TYR A 205 11.32 -10.69 3.43
N THR A 206 11.16 -9.68 4.27
CA THR A 206 10.01 -9.53 5.15
C THR A 206 9.35 -8.17 4.94
N CYS A 207 8.01 -8.13 4.96
CA CYS A 207 7.23 -6.91 4.82
C CYS A 207 6.29 -6.75 6.02
N ASP A 208 6.38 -5.65 6.76
CA ASP A 208 5.39 -5.29 7.78
C ASP A 208 4.34 -4.36 7.19
N CYS A 209 3.10 -4.86 7.09
CA CYS A 209 1.93 -4.11 6.61
C CYS A 209 0.95 -3.79 7.74
N ILE A 210 1.38 -3.87 9.01
CA ILE A 210 0.58 -3.64 10.21
C ILE A 210 1.05 -2.40 10.97
N GLY A 211 2.36 -2.25 11.16
CA GLY A 211 2.96 -1.10 11.82
C GLY A 211 2.82 -1.11 13.35
N ILE A 212 2.87 -2.27 13.99
CA ILE A 212 2.92 -2.39 15.46
C ILE A 212 4.29 -2.89 15.91
N ARG A 213 4.68 -2.55 17.14
CA ARG A 213 6.00 -2.91 17.69
C ARG A 213 6.29 -4.41 17.58
N GLN A 214 5.31 -5.25 17.90
CA GLN A 214 5.48 -6.70 17.89
C GLN A 214 5.86 -7.22 16.50
N THR A 215 5.17 -6.79 15.44
CA THR A 215 5.47 -7.24 14.08
C THR A 215 6.81 -6.68 13.59
N MET A 216 7.13 -5.43 13.94
CA MET A 216 8.44 -4.84 13.62
C MET A 216 9.61 -5.58 14.27
N GLU A 217 9.44 -6.15 15.46
CA GLU A 217 10.45 -6.97 16.14
C GLU A 217 10.54 -8.40 15.54
N GLN A 218 9.49 -8.88 14.88
CA GLN A 218 9.42 -10.23 14.29
C GLN A 218 9.97 -10.29 12.86
N ILE A 219 10.06 -9.16 12.16
CA ILE A 219 10.54 -9.11 10.77
C ILE A 219 12.05 -8.93 10.64
N VAL A 220 12.78 -8.81 11.74
CA VAL A 220 14.25 -8.58 11.78
C VAL A 220 15.00 -9.87 11.92
#